data_20ba91c63a7ee1a22dc53272798d23ea
#
_entry.id   20ba91c63a7ee1a22dc53272798d23ea
#
_cell.length_a   1.000
_cell.length_b   1.000
_cell.length_c   1.000
_cell.angle_alpha   90.00
_cell.angle_beta   90.00
_cell.angle_gamma   90.00
#
_symmetry.space_group_name_H-M   'P 1'
#
loop_
_entity.id
_entity.type
_entity.pdbx_description
1 polymer ?
#
loop_
_entity_poly.entity_id
_entity_poly.type
_entity_poly.pdbx_seq_one_letter_code
_entity_poly.pdbx_strand_id
1 'polypeptide(L)'
;MQCIGLHTAFVNNGALRFFTESPMPETTVELIQTGPEDAELIRNLYQYYAYESSDWEQEDVEADGRFYIHDEHLARYWQDPQWSANLLLIDGYIAGFLLIEGSELPGLDALELADLFILKRYRRKGIGRAIASQVLCSGTANWLVRFYDQDEVAQAFWRTVLDNLPRPVHTLELDDDPQLMNYLITHAALH
;
A
#
# COMPACT_ATOMS: atom_id res chain seq x y z
N MET A 1 24.75 9.52 1.81
CA MET A 1 23.81 8.47 1.34
C MET A 1 22.77 9.20 0.53
N GLN A 2 22.90 9.17 -0.80
CA GLN A 2 22.04 9.95 -1.70
C GLN A 2 20.65 9.31 -1.74
N CYS A 3 19.63 10.12 -1.50
CA CYS A 3 18.24 9.72 -1.74
C CYS A 3 18.09 9.45 -3.24
N ILE A 4 17.60 8.25 -3.58
CA ILE A 4 17.19 7.93 -4.94
C ILE A 4 15.94 8.76 -5.21
N GLY A 5 16.10 9.83 -5.98
CA GLY A 5 14.98 10.65 -6.45
C GLY A 5 14.19 9.88 -7.49
N LEU A 6 12.88 9.71 -7.25
CA LEU A 6 11.94 9.31 -8.28
C LEU A 6 11.36 10.58 -8.91
N HIS A 7 11.55 10.75 -10.20
CA HIS A 7 10.88 11.82 -10.95
C HIS A 7 9.57 11.30 -11.53
N THR A 8 8.51 12.07 -11.31
CA THR A 8 7.18 11.77 -11.84
C THR A 8 7.16 12.03 -13.33
N ALA A 9 6.84 11.03 -14.14
CA ALA A 9 6.51 11.22 -15.55
C ALA A 9 5.08 10.74 -15.81
N PHE A 10 4.25 11.71 -16.12
CA PHE A 10 2.96 11.69 -16.82
C PHE A 10 1.96 10.56 -16.54
N VAL A 11 0.76 11.00 -16.11
CA VAL A 11 -0.49 10.23 -16.12
C VAL A 11 -0.98 10.13 -17.59
N ASN A 12 -0.97 8.91 -18.14
CA ASN A 12 -1.75 8.60 -19.32
C ASN A 12 -2.53 7.30 -19.00
N ASN A 13 -3.85 7.35 -19.10
CA ASN A 13 -4.76 6.22 -18.86
C ASN A 13 -4.71 5.57 -17.43
N GLY A 14 -4.67 6.35 -16.36
CA GLY A 14 -4.77 5.82 -15.00
C GLY A 14 -3.53 5.08 -14.47
N ALA A 15 -2.39 5.15 -15.16
CA ALA A 15 -1.14 4.56 -14.71
C ALA A 15 -0.16 5.64 -14.20
N LEU A 16 0.35 5.47 -12.99
CA LEU A 16 1.46 6.27 -12.44
C LEU A 16 2.78 5.59 -12.80
N ARG A 17 3.68 6.31 -13.48
CA ARG A 17 5.02 5.82 -13.84
C ARG A 17 6.08 6.56 -13.07
N PHE A 18 7.06 5.82 -12.57
CA PHE A 18 8.21 6.34 -11.84
C PHE A 18 9.52 5.88 -12.49
N PHE A 19 10.53 6.73 -12.44
CA PHE A 19 11.87 6.42 -12.91
C PHE A 19 12.87 6.57 -11.76
N THR A 20 13.80 5.63 -11.64
CA THR A 20 14.90 5.72 -10.67
C THR A 20 16.12 6.37 -11.33
N GLU A 21 16.66 7.45 -10.74
CA GLU A 21 17.99 7.93 -11.13
C GLU A 21 19.06 6.98 -10.57
N SER A 22 19.56 6.11 -11.44
CA SER A 22 20.72 5.26 -11.16
C SER A 22 21.55 5.10 -12.43
N PRO A 23 22.88 4.95 -12.37
CA PRO A 23 23.72 4.62 -13.53
C PRO A 23 23.51 3.20 -14.08
N MET A 24 22.56 2.44 -13.52
CA MET A 24 22.04 1.17 -14.01
C MET A 24 20.88 1.45 -15.00
N PRO A 25 20.52 0.50 -15.90
CA PRO A 25 19.38 0.70 -16.80
C PRO A 25 18.17 1.16 -15.98
N GLU A 26 17.50 2.21 -16.48
CA GLU A 26 16.34 2.82 -15.82
C GLU A 26 15.28 1.73 -15.55
N THR A 27 15.05 1.42 -14.27
CA THR A 27 13.98 0.51 -13.87
C THR A 27 12.67 1.27 -13.91
N THR A 28 11.74 0.82 -14.74
CA THR A 28 10.40 1.39 -14.82
C THR A 28 9.52 0.77 -13.73
N VAL A 29 8.96 1.60 -12.87
CA VAL A 29 7.98 1.21 -11.85
C VAL A 29 6.63 1.81 -12.24
N GLU A 30 5.61 0.99 -12.34
CA GLU A 30 4.26 1.41 -12.73
C GLU A 30 3.25 0.91 -11.70
N LEU A 31 2.32 1.78 -11.31
CA LEU A 31 1.11 1.46 -10.56
C LEU A 31 -0.07 1.60 -11.51
N ILE A 32 -0.78 0.51 -11.76
CA ILE A 32 -1.92 0.46 -12.68
C ILE A 32 -3.16 0.13 -11.86
N GLN A 33 -4.14 1.03 -11.85
CA GLN A 33 -5.43 0.74 -11.27
C GLN A 33 -6.10 -0.38 -12.06
N THR A 34 -6.56 -1.42 -11.36
CA THR A 34 -7.18 -2.62 -11.96
C THR A 34 -8.67 -2.43 -12.18
N GLY A 35 -9.22 -3.21 -13.12
CA GLY A 35 -10.66 -3.37 -13.30
C GLY A 35 -11.19 -4.65 -12.63
N PRO A 36 -12.52 -4.85 -12.60
CA PRO A 36 -13.14 -6.08 -12.05
C PRO A 36 -12.66 -7.36 -12.73
N GLU A 37 -12.21 -7.27 -13.97
CA GLU A 37 -11.62 -8.38 -14.74
C GLU A 37 -10.31 -8.89 -14.13
N ASP A 38 -9.62 -8.08 -13.34
CA ASP A 38 -8.36 -8.41 -12.67
C ASP A 38 -8.58 -8.97 -11.25
N ALA A 39 -9.82 -9.11 -10.79
CA ALA A 39 -10.14 -9.53 -9.43
C ALA A 39 -9.47 -10.85 -9.03
N GLU A 40 -9.47 -11.83 -9.94
CA GLU A 40 -8.82 -13.12 -9.68
C GLU A 40 -7.29 -13.00 -9.63
N LEU A 41 -6.70 -12.09 -10.40
CA LEU A 41 -5.26 -11.83 -10.33
C LEU A 41 -4.88 -11.22 -8.97
N ILE A 42 -5.63 -10.22 -8.50
CA ILE A 42 -5.43 -9.61 -7.17
C ILE A 42 -5.62 -10.67 -6.09
N ARG A 43 -6.67 -11.50 -6.16
CA ARG A 43 -6.92 -12.61 -5.24
C ARG A 43 -5.73 -13.57 -5.16
N ASN A 44 -5.15 -13.94 -6.29
CA ASN A 44 -4.01 -14.85 -6.35
C ASN A 44 -2.73 -14.22 -5.76
N LEU A 45 -2.51 -12.93 -5.98
CA LEU A 45 -1.40 -12.21 -5.36
C LEU A 45 -1.59 -12.05 -3.84
N TYR A 46 -2.83 -11.84 -3.40
CA TYR A 46 -3.17 -11.72 -1.98
C TYR A 46 -2.87 -13.01 -1.19
N GLN A 47 -2.93 -14.20 -1.83
CA GLN A 47 -2.53 -15.45 -1.18
C GLN A 47 -1.07 -15.43 -0.68
N TYR A 48 -0.16 -14.77 -1.43
CA TYR A 48 1.23 -14.62 -0.98
C TYR A 48 1.37 -13.65 0.19
N TYR A 49 0.56 -12.59 0.21
CA TYR A 49 0.50 -11.66 1.31
C TYR A 49 -0.06 -12.36 2.57
N ALA A 50 -1.21 -13.02 2.47
CA ALA A 50 -1.84 -13.76 3.55
C ALA A 50 -0.91 -14.87 4.11
N TYR A 51 -0.12 -15.53 3.25
CA TYR A 51 0.89 -16.47 3.73
C TYR A 51 1.97 -15.78 4.58
N GLU A 52 2.39 -14.56 4.22
CA GLU A 52 3.40 -13.83 5.00
C GLU A 52 2.84 -13.26 6.31
N SER A 53 1.55 -12.92 6.37
CA SER A 53 0.88 -12.39 7.57
C SER A 53 0.35 -13.47 8.52
N SER A 54 0.22 -14.71 8.05
CA SER A 54 -0.50 -15.79 8.75
C SER A 54 0.04 -16.14 10.15
N ASP A 55 1.29 -15.84 10.47
CA ASP A 55 1.87 -16.14 11.78
C ASP A 55 1.41 -15.14 12.86
N TRP A 56 1.19 -13.86 12.52
CA TRP A 56 0.67 -12.87 13.48
C TRP A 56 -0.84 -12.70 13.41
N GLU A 57 -1.46 -12.88 12.23
CA GLU A 57 -2.92 -12.89 12.08
C GLU A 57 -3.56 -14.20 12.55
N GLN A 58 -2.74 -15.23 12.81
CA GLN A 58 -3.17 -16.57 13.26
C GLN A 58 -4.18 -17.20 12.30
N GLU A 59 -3.98 -17.00 11.01
CA GLU A 59 -4.83 -17.54 9.95
C GLU A 59 -4.31 -18.87 9.43
N ASP A 60 -5.22 -19.83 9.28
CA ASP A 60 -4.98 -21.13 8.66
C ASP A 60 -5.54 -21.18 7.24
N VAL A 61 -4.99 -22.07 6.42
CA VAL A 61 -5.53 -22.32 5.08
C VAL A 61 -6.81 -23.14 5.15
N GLU A 62 -7.73 -22.86 4.24
CA GLU A 62 -8.95 -23.62 4.03
C GLU A 62 -8.67 -25.03 3.44
N ALA A 63 -9.68 -25.86 3.33
CA ALA A 63 -9.57 -27.25 2.84
C ALA A 63 -9.04 -27.38 1.40
N ASP A 64 -9.11 -26.31 0.60
CA ASP A 64 -8.56 -26.22 -0.74
C ASP A 64 -7.10 -25.75 -0.77
N GLY A 65 -6.52 -25.47 0.41
CA GLY A 65 -5.14 -25.01 0.56
C GLY A 65 -4.93 -23.52 0.30
N ARG A 66 -5.98 -22.71 0.31
CA ARG A 66 -5.93 -21.26 0.14
C ARG A 66 -6.31 -20.55 1.44
N PHE A 67 -5.77 -19.36 1.66
CA PHE A 67 -6.27 -18.45 2.67
C PHE A 67 -7.63 -17.90 2.26
N TYR A 68 -8.51 -17.72 3.25
CA TYR A 68 -9.83 -17.16 3.02
C TYR A 68 -9.73 -15.68 2.65
N ILE A 69 -10.48 -15.27 1.65
CA ILE A 69 -10.61 -13.86 1.24
C ILE A 69 -12.10 -13.58 1.09
N HIS A 70 -12.59 -12.59 1.82
CA HIS A 70 -13.97 -12.16 1.74
C HIS A 70 -14.31 -11.63 0.35
N ASP A 71 -15.18 -12.31 -0.38
CA ASP A 71 -15.60 -11.92 -1.73
C ASP A 71 -16.25 -10.53 -1.77
N GLU A 72 -17.12 -10.24 -0.78
CA GLU A 72 -17.80 -8.96 -0.68
C GLU A 72 -16.83 -7.82 -0.40
N HIS A 73 -15.82 -8.05 0.46
CA HIS A 73 -14.78 -7.06 0.73
C HIS A 73 -13.91 -6.83 -0.51
N LEU A 74 -13.46 -7.89 -1.16
CA LEU A 74 -12.65 -7.78 -2.38
C LEU A 74 -13.41 -7.04 -3.49
N ALA A 75 -14.72 -7.27 -3.64
CA ALA A 75 -15.53 -6.60 -4.65
C ALA A 75 -15.60 -5.08 -4.46
N ARG A 76 -15.47 -4.57 -3.24
CA ARG A 76 -15.49 -3.13 -2.94
C ARG A 76 -14.42 -2.35 -3.67
N TYR A 77 -13.25 -2.93 -3.94
CA TYR A 77 -12.17 -2.25 -4.67
C TYR A 77 -12.55 -1.79 -6.07
N TRP A 78 -13.64 -2.32 -6.62
CA TRP A 78 -14.18 -1.92 -7.94
C TRP A 78 -15.59 -1.35 -7.89
N GLN A 79 -16.25 -1.36 -6.72
CA GLN A 79 -17.61 -0.88 -6.54
C GLN A 79 -17.68 0.43 -5.76
N ASP A 80 -16.75 0.64 -4.81
CA ASP A 80 -16.69 1.82 -3.97
C ASP A 80 -15.72 2.85 -4.59
N PRO A 81 -16.17 4.11 -4.81
CA PRO A 81 -15.32 5.13 -5.43
C PRO A 81 -14.11 5.57 -4.59
N GLN A 82 -14.10 5.27 -3.29
CA GLN A 82 -12.97 5.54 -2.41
C GLN A 82 -12.00 4.36 -2.28
N TRP A 83 -12.33 3.22 -2.93
CA TRP A 83 -11.52 2.02 -2.88
C TRP A 83 -10.84 1.79 -4.22
N SER A 84 -9.63 1.26 -4.21
CA SER A 84 -8.95 0.83 -5.44
C SER A 84 -7.94 -0.26 -5.19
N ALA A 85 -7.91 -1.24 -6.07
CA ALA A 85 -6.83 -2.21 -6.17
C ALA A 85 -5.90 -1.80 -7.31
N ASN A 86 -4.60 -1.75 -7.03
CA ASN A 86 -3.60 -1.31 -7.99
C ASN A 86 -2.53 -2.39 -8.15
N LEU A 87 -2.23 -2.75 -9.39
CA LEU A 87 -1.18 -3.68 -9.73
C LEU A 87 0.17 -2.95 -9.81
N LEU A 88 1.18 -3.48 -9.14
CA LEU A 88 2.54 -2.98 -9.23
C LEU A 88 3.30 -3.75 -10.30
N LEU A 89 3.82 -3.03 -11.30
CA LEU A 89 4.71 -3.58 -12.31
C LEU A 89 6.11 -3.01 -12.18
N ILE A 90 7.12 -3.84 -12.43
CA ILE A 90 8.52 -3.45 -12.55
C ILE A 90 9.06 -3.99 -13.87
N ASP A 91 9.48 -3.10 -14.75
CA ASP A 91 9.93 -3.43 -16.11
C ASP A 91 8.90 -4.28 -16.87
N GLY A 92 7.61 -3.99 -16.68
CA GLY A 92 6.47 -4.70 -17.28
C GLY A 92 6.13 -6.04 -16.61
N TYR A 93 6.84 -6.46 -15.57
CA TYR A 93 6.55 -7.69 -14.83
C TYR A 93 5.76 -7.41 -13.55
N ILE A 94 4.79 -8.25 -13.23
CA ILE A 94 4.03 -8.16 -11.98
C ILE A 94 5.01 -8.30 -10.81
N ALA A 95 5.01 -7.29 -9.96
CA ALA A 95 5.90 -7.18 -8.80
C ALA A 95 5.16 -7.13 -7.47
N GLY A 96 3.84 -6.93 -7.48
CA GLY A 96 3.02 -6.85 -6.29
C GLY A 96 1.71 -6.12 -6.52
N PHE A 97 1.13 -5.61 -5.44
CA PHE A 97 -0.10 -4.81 -5.48
C PHE A 97 -0.09 -3.74 -4.38
N LEU A 98 -0.99 -2.77 -4.54
CA LEU A 98 -1.32 -1.76 -3.56
C LEU A 98 -2.84 -1.67 -3.45
N LEU A 99 -3.38 -1.77 -2.24
CA LEU A 99 -4.79 -1.61 -1.92
C LEU A 99 -5.01 -0.28 -1.20
N ILE A 100 -6.02 0.46 -1.65
CA ILE A 100 -6.44 1.74 -1.06
C ILE A 100 -7.91 1.60 -0.68
N GLU A 101 -8.26 2.05 0.52
CA GLU A 101 -9.60 2.01 1.07
C GLU A 101 -10.04 3.40 1.54
N GLY A 102 -11.34 3.65 1.52
CA GLY A 102 -11.90 4.77 2.28
C GLY A 102 -11.89 4.40 3.77
N SER A 103 -11.43 5.33 4.63
CA SER A 103 -11.43 5.09 6.07
C SER A 103 -12.83 4.78 6.59
N GLU A 104 -12.96 3.71 7.37
CA GLU A 104 -14.19 3.33 8.07
C GLU A 104 -14.25 3.88 9.50
N LEU A 105 -13.24 4.65 9.93
CA LEU A 105 -13.22 5.27 11.25
C LEU A 105 -14.27 6.39 11.33
N PRO A 106 -15.16 6.38 12.33
CA PRO A 106 -16.23 7.37 12.44
C PRO A 106 -15.68 8.80 12.51
N GLY A 107 -16.15 9.64 11.60
CA GLY A 107 -15.78 11.07 11.56
C GLY A 107 -14.41 11.38 10.97
N LEU A 108 -13.70 10.37 10.43
CA LEU A 108 -12.41 10.56 9.76
C LEU A 108 -12.59 10.50 8.24
N ASP A 109 -12.46 11.66 7.58
CA ASP A 109 -12.42 11.74 6.11
C ASP A 109 -10.97 11.56 5.64
N ALA A 110 -10.60 10.33 5.36
CA ALA A 110 -9.28 9.93 4.92
C ALA A 110 -9.35 8.72 3.99
N LEU A 111 -8.34 8.55 3.15
CA LEU A 111 -8.06 7.28 2.48
C LEU A 111 -7.10 6.48 3.34
N GLU A 112 -7.20 5.17 3.31
CA GLU A 112 -6.26 4.26 3.95
C GLU A 112 -5.37 3.59 2.90
N LEU A 113 -4.07 3.60 3.13
CA LEU A 113 -3.16 2.71 2.42
C LEU A 113 -3.22 1.38 3.18
N ALA A 114 -4.20 0.53 2.77
CA ALA A 114 -4.52 -0.70 3.48
C ALA A 114 -3.40 -1.73 3.34
N ASP A 115 -3.04 -2.07 2.10
CA ASP A 115 -2.00 -3.06 1.85
C ASP A 115 -1.01 -2.60 0.78
N LEU A 116 0.27 -2.83 1.02
CA LEU A 116 1.35 -2.70 0.04
C LEU A 116 2.19 -3.96 0.05
N PHE A 117 1.96 -4.83 -0.91
CA PHE A 117 2.70 -6.07 -1.04
C PHE A 117 3.64 -6.04 -2.24
N ILE A 118 4.90 -6.41 -2.01
CA ILE A 118 5.93 -6.53 -3.05
C ILE A 118 6.53 -7.92 -2.99
N LEU A 119 6.56 -8.62 -4.12
CA LEU A 119 7.19 -9.94 -4.24
C LEU A 119 8.67 -9.89 -3.84
N LYS A 120 9.16 -10.90 -3.12
CA LYS A 120 10.51 -10.96 -2.52
C LYS A 120 11.62 -10.60 -3.50
N ARG A 121 11.51 -11.01 -4.77
CA ARG A 121 12.48 -10.70 -5.83
C ARG A 121 12.75 -9.20 -6.01
N TYR A 122 11.75 -8.35 -5.73
CA TYR A 122 11.79 -6.92 -5.98
C TYR A 122 12.01 -6.08 -4.73
N ARG A 123 12.07 -6.71 -3.54
CA ARG A 123 12.29 -6.04 -2.26
C ARG A 123 13.72 -5.54 -2.09
N ARG A 124 13.93 -4.70 -1.05
CA ARG A 124 15.24 -4.13 -0.63
C ARG A 124 15.92 -3.25 -1.68
N LYS A 125 15.16 -2.73 -2.65
CA LYS A 125 15.61 -1.80 -3.69
C LYS A 125 15.06 -0.38 -3.50
N GLY A 126 14.42 -0.08 -2.37
CA GLY A 126 13.79 1.21 -2.07
C GLY A 126 12.43 1.44 -2.73
N ILE A 127 11.96 0.53 -3.60
CA ILE A 127 10.73 0.67 -4.40
C ILE A 127 9.50 0.88 -3.51
N GLY A 128 9.30 0.03 -2.49
CA GLY A 128 8.15 0.15 -1.59
C GLY A 128 8.08 1.51 -0.90
N ARG A 129 9.22 2.00 -0.38
CA ARG A 129 9.30 3.31 0.25
C ARG A 129 8.95 4.43 -0.73
N ALA A 130 9.48 4.36 -1.94
CA ALA A 130 9.21 5.36 -2.96
C ALA A 130 7.72 5.41 -3.33
N ILE A 131 7.08 4.25 -3.53
CA ILE A 131 5.66 4.13 -3.82
C ILE A 131 4.82 4.68 -2.65
N ALA A 132 5.07 4.21 -1.43
CA ALA A 132 4.34 4.65 -0.24
C ALA A 132 4.43 6.17 -0.06
N SER A 133 5.65 6.73 -0.10
CA SER A 133 5.86 8.18 0.04
C SER A 133 5.11 8.96 -1.04
N GLN A 134 5.13 8.50 -2.28
CA GLN A 134 4.47 9.20 -3.37
C GLN A 134 2.94 9.12 -3.27
N VAL A 135 2.38 7.96 -2.95
CA VAL A 135 0.94 7.79 -2.74
C VAL A 135 0.46 8.68 -1.61
N LEU A 136 1.12 8.63 -0.45
CA LEU A 136 0.78 9.44 0.72
C LEU A 136 0.97 10.95 0.51
N CYS A 137 1.78 11.36 -0.47
CA CYS A 137 1.96 12.75 -0.85
C CYS A 137 1.07 13.19 -2.02
N SER A 138 0.36 12.26 -2.67
CA SER A 138 -0.49 12.59 -3.81
C SER A 138 -1.78 13.28 -3.39
N GLY A 139 -2.25 14.20 -4.26
CA GLY A 139 -3.53 14.88 -4.08
C GLY A 139 -3.67 15.64 -2.75
N THR A 140 -4.92 15.89 -2.35
CA THR A 140 -5.31 16.66 -1.16
C THR A 140 -5.95 15.80 -0.06
N ALA A 141 -6.10 14.50 -0.27
CA ALA A 141 -6.67 13.59 0.72
C ALA A 141 -5.78 13.49 1.97
N ASN A 142 -6.40 13.31 3.11
CA ASN A 142 -5.71 12.78 4.28
C ASN A 142 -5.52 11.28 4.10
N TRP A 143 -4.49 10.75 4.73
CA TRP A 143 -4.18 9.33 4.62
C TRP A 143 -4.11 8.68 6.00
N LEU A 144 -4.65 7.49 6.11
CA LEU A 144 -4.50 6.60 7.25
C LEU A 144 -3.52 5.49 6.88
N VAL A 145 -2.64 5.15 7.82
CA VAL A 145 -1.75 4.00 7.73
C VAL A 145 -1.87 3.24 9.02
N ARG A 146 -2.17 1.94 8.93
CA ARG A 146 -2.29 1.05 10.08
C ARG A 146 -1.42 -0.19 9.89
N PHE A 147 -0.83 -0.68 10.95
CA PHE A 147 -0.09 -1.93 10.96
C PHE A 147 0.02 -2.48 12.37
N TYR A 148 0.14 -3.79 12.49
CA TYR A 148 0.27 -4.45 13.80
C TYR A 148 1.60 -4.14 14.46
N ASP A 149 1.59 -3.92 15.78
CA ASP A 149 2.77 -3.67 16.59
C ASP A 149 3.73 -4.88 16.66
N GLN A 150 3.22 -6.08 16.38
CA GLN A 150 4.00 -7.31 16.32
C GLN A 150 4.73 -7.50 14.98
N ASP A 151 4.34 -6.77 13.93
CA ASP A 151 5.02 -6.80 12.63
C ASP A 151 6.26 -5.88 12.64
N GLU A 152 7.39 -6.39 13.13
CA GLU A 152 8.65 -5.65 13.17
C GLU A 152 9.12 -5.17 11.78
N VAL A 153 8.75 -5.90 10.72
CA VAL A 153 9.12 -5.55 9.34
C VAL A 153 8.32 -4.35 8.86
N ALA A 154 6.99 -4.36 9.08
CA ALA A 154 6.12 -3.23 8.80
C ALA A 154 6.51 -2.01 9.66
N GLN A 155 6.76 -2.19 10.96
CA GLN A 155 7.23 -1.11 11.83
C GLN A 155 8.48 -0.42 11.29
N ALA A 156 9.52 -1.19 10.96
CA ALA A 156 10.78 -0.62 10.45
C ALA A 156 10.58 0.09 9.11
N PHE A 157 9.72 -0.48 8.25
CA PHE A 157 9.37 0.11 6.97
C PHE A 157 8.61 1.43 7.14
N TRP A 158 7.49 1.41 7.88
CA TRP A 158 6.63 2.56 8.05
C TRP A 158 7.31 3.69 8.83
N ARG A 159 8.07 3.39 9.88
CA ARG A 159 8.89 4.41 10.56
C ARG A 159 9.79 5.14 9.57
N THR A 160 10.48 4.40 8.68
CA THR A 160 11.35 5.02 7.68
C THR A 160 10.57 5.88 6.68
N VAL A 161 9.35 5.47 6.28
CA VAL A 161 8.49 6.26 5.38
C VAL A 161 8.00 7.52 6.09
N LEU A 162 7.34 7.36 7.24
CA LEU A 162 6.66 8.44 7.97
C LEU A 162 7.62 9.53 8.44
N ASP A 163 8.81 9.16 8.94
CA ASP A 163 9.85 10.11 9.38
C ASP A 163 10.39 11.01 8.24
N ASN A 164 10.19 10.59 6.98
CA ASN A 164 10.70 11.32 5.81
C ASN A 164 9.58 11.94 4.95
N LEU A 165 8.33 11.88 5.38
CA LEU A 165 7.23 12.52 4.64
C LEU A 165 7.27 14.04 4.81
N PRO A 166 7.02 14.81 3.72
CA PRO A 166 6.90 16.26 3.78
C PRO A 166 5.51 16.72 4.26
N ARG A 167 4.72 15.85 4.87
CA ARG A 167 3.37 16.08 5.39
C ARG A 167 3.34 15.87 6.90
N PRO A 168 2.46 16.58 7.64
CA PRO A 168 2.27 16.32 9.07
C PRO A 168 1.77 14.88 9.29
N VAL A 169 2.40 14.21 10.26
CA VAL A 169 2.06 12.84 10.68
C VAL A 169 1.63 12.90 12.13
N HIS A 170 0.46 12.34 12.43
CA HIS A 170 -0.15 12.32 13.78
C HIS A 170 -0.40 10.87 14.17
N THR A 171 -0.01 10.46 15.36
CA THR A 171 -0.42 9.18 15.93
C THR A 171 -1.86 9.28 16.40
N LEU A 172 -2.69 8.30 16.08
CA LEU A 172 -4.05 8.18 16.58
C LEU A 172 -4.09 7.05 17.64
N GLU A 173 -4.65 7.37 18.80
CA GLU A 173 -4.98 6.37 19.82
C GLU A 173 -6.45 5.96 19.59
N LEU A 174 -6.66 4.71 19.23
CA LEU A 174 -7.97 4.13 18.99
C LEU A 174 -8.19 2.99 19.99
N ASP A 175 -9.38 2.94 20.57
CA ASP A 175 -9.71 1.95 21.61
C ASP A 175 -10.15 0.59 21.03
N ASP A 176 -10.37 0.50 19.73
CA ASP A 176 -10.94 -0.65 19.04
C ASP A 176 -9.95 -1.80 18.85
N ASP A 177 -8.67 -1.51 18.62
CA ASP A 177 -7.61 -2.53 18.55
C ASP A 177 -6.28 -1.98 19.09
N PRO A 178 -5.90 -2.32 20.34
CA PRO A 178 -4.68 -1.82 20.95
C PRO A 178 -3.38 -2.38 20.32
N GLN A 179 -3.48 -3.38 19.45
CA GLN A 179 -2.32 -3.94 18.75
C GLN A 179 -2.04 -3.22 17.43
N LEU A 180 -2.96 -2.36 16.97
CA LEU A 180 -2.78 -1.56 15.76
C LEU A 180 -2.12 -0.22 16.06
N MET A 181 -1.01 0.03 15.39
CA MET A 181 -0.38 1.34 15.30
C MET A 181 -1.10 2.15 14.21
N ASN A 182 -1.64 3.32 14.59
CA ASN A 182 -2.47 4.14 13.71
C ASN A 182 -1.81 5.50 13.47
N TYR A 183 -1.63 5.88 12.20
CA TYR A 183 -1.02 7.14 11.79
C TYR A 183 -1.90 7.87 10.79
N LEU A 184 -2.23 9.13 11.11
CA LEU A 184 -2.93 10.04 10.21
C LEU A 184 -1.93 11.00 9.59
N ILE A 185 -1.86 11.00 8.27
CA ILE A 185 -1.07 11.92 7.47
C ILE A 185 -2.01 12.96 6.89
N THR A 186 -1.86 14.22 7.28
CA THR A 186 -2.76 15.30 6.85
C THR A 186 -2.18 16.07 5.67
N HIS A 187 -3.07 16.56 4.79
CA HIS A 187 -2.65 17.44 3.68
C HIS A 187 -2.12 18.78 4.20
N ALA A 188 -2.72 19.33 5.25
CA ALA A 188 -2.30 20.57 5.91
C ALA A 188 -2.19 20.34 7.41
N ALA A 189 -1.44 21.22 8.10
CA ALA A 189 -1.37 21.17 9.56
C ALA A 189 -2.79 21.31 10.16
N LEU A 190 -3.12 20.46 11.13
CA LEU A 190 -4.32 20.59 11.92
C LEU A 190 -4.21 21.89 12.72
N HIS A 191 -5.18 22.80 12.55
CA HIS A 191 -5.28 24.06 13.27
C HIS A 191 -6.05 23.91 14.58
#